data_11b9d62022df525aa0de0d87bd3afd5c
#
_entry.id   11b9d62022df525aa0de0d87bd3afd5c
#
_cell.length_a   1.000
_cell.length_b   1.000
_cell.length_c   1.000
_cell.angle_alpha   90.00
_cell.angle_beta   90.00
_cell.angle_gamma   90.00
#
_symmetry.space_group_name_H-M   'P 1'
#
loop_
_entity.id
_entity.type
_entity.pdbx_description
1 polymer ?
#
loop_
_entity_poly.entity_id
_entity_poly.type
_entity_poly.pdbx_seq_one_letter_code
_entity_poly.pdbx_strand_id
1 'polypeptide(L)'
;SKCWVNGYTVERFGKPGATLLNKGHRPFMQQKEFKDALAFAGDVVVIHLGVNDTDPRDWPNYRDFFIADYRALIDSFRVANPECRILIARLTPIADRHPRFESGTRDWHDEIQLAIETIAKYAQVQLIDFHAPLYPYPFMLPDAVHPDKEGAAVLAKTVYEA
;
A
#
# COMPACT_ATOMS: atom_id res chain seq x y z
N SER A 1 6.60 2.36 -16.49
CA SER A 1 6.38 1.71 -17.79
C SER A 1 4.90 1.44 -17.99
N LYS A 2 4.36 1.90 -19.11
CA LYS A 2 2.96 1.64 -19.48
C LYS A 2 2.85 0.21 -20.02
N CYS A 3 1.86 -0.52 -19.53
CA CYS A 3 1.56 -1.87 -19.97
C CYS A 3 0.06 -1.96 -20.32
N TRP A 4 -0.26 -2.63 -21.41
CA TRP A 4 -1.64 -2.92 -21.80
C TRP A 4 -1.99 -4.32 -21.30
N VAL A 5 -2.98 -4.44 -20.42
CA VAL A 5 -3.47 -5.72 -19.92
C VAL A 5 -5.00 -5.72 -19.99
N ASN A 6 -5.57 -6.63 -20.78
CA ASN A 6 -7.03 -6.81 -20.89
C ASN A 6 -7.80 -5.51 -21.16
N GLY A 7 -7.28 -4.65 -22.05
CA GLY A 7 -7.92 -3.38 -22.41
C GLY A 7 -7.63 -2.22 -21.46
N TYR A 8 -6.83 -2.43 -20.41
CA TYR A 8 -6.41 -1.37 -19.48
C TYR A 8 -4.99 -0.91 -19.79
N THR A 9 -4.76 0.41 -19.66
CA THR A 9 -3.40 0.96 -19.55
C THR A 9 -3.01 0.94 -18.10
N VAL A 10 -1.98 0.18 -17.74
CA VAL A 10 -1.50 0.06 -16.36
C VAL A 10 -0.18 0.81 -16.20
N GLU A 11 -0.11 1.66 -15.19
CA GLU A 11 1.11 2.40 -14.85
C GLU A 11 1.40 2.31 -13.36
N ARG A 12 2.67 2.22 -13.00
CA ARG A 12 3.14 2.09 -11.62
C ARG A 12 3.81 3.38 -11.16
N PHE A 13 3.42 3.82 -9.96
CA PHE A 13 3.94 5.03 -9.33
C PHE A 13 4.55 4.75 -7.94
N GLY A 14 5.00 3.52 -7.71
CA GLY A 14 5.63 3.15 -6.45
C GLY A 14 7.00 3.80 -6.26
N LYS A 15 7.28 4.20 -5.02
CA LYS A 15 8.59 4.69 -4.59
C LYS A 15 9.15 3.74 -3.53
N PRO A 16 10.31 3.11 -3.78
CA PRO A 16 10.93 2.23 -2.77
C PRO A 16 11.14 2.95 -1.44
N GLY A 17 10.74 2.30 -0.35
CA GLY A 17 10.86 2.84 1.00
C GLY A 17 9.84 3.92 1.38
N ALA A 18 8.90 4.26 0.51
CA ALA A 18 7.92 5.30 0.80
C ALA A 18 6.98 4.91 1.95
N THR A 19 6.70 5.88 2.81
CA THR A 19 5.73 5.76 3.90
C THR A 19 4.38 6.37 3.51
N LEU A 20 3.31 5.87 4.11
CA LEU A 20 2.00 6.53 4.08
C LEU A 20 2.03 7.77 4.95
N LEU A 21 2.64 7.66 6.15
CA LEU A 21 2.75 8.77 7.10
C LEU A 21 3.50 9.95 6.49
N ASN A 22 2.87 11.13 6.51
CA ASN A 22 3.48 12.36 5.98
C ASN A 22 4.62 12.89 6.86
N LYS A 23 4.68 12.48 8.12
CA LYS A 23 5.80 12.73 9.03
C LYS A 23 6.84 11.61 9.05
N GLY A 24 6.63 10.56 8.25
CA GLY A 24 7.56 9.45 8.11
C GLY A 24 8.88 9.87 7.46
N HIS A 25 9.84 8.95 7.45
CA HIS A 25 11.18 9.24 6.93
C HIS A 25 11.22 9.41 5.40
N ARG A 26 10.20 8.93 4.67
CA ARG A 26 10.08 9.10 3.20
C ARG A 26 8.60 9.16 2.78
N PRO A 27 7.91 10.27 3.04
CA PRO A 27 6.48 10.37 2.74
C PRO A 27 6.18 10.23 1.25
N PHE A 28 5.27 9.34 0.88
CA PHE A 28 4.88 9.16 -0.53
C PHE A 28 4.30 10.44 -1.14
N MET A 29 3.50 11.17 -0.39
CA MET A 29 2.87 12.41 -0.88
C MET A 29 3.88 13.55 -1.12
N GLN A 30 5.14 13.39 -0.73
CA GLN A 30 6.24 14.33 -1.03
C GLN A 30 7.13 13.86 -2.18
N GLN A 31 6.85 12.68 -2.76
CA GLN A 31 7.66 12.12 -3.84
C GLN A 31 7.14 12.55 -5.21
N LYS A 32 8.04 12.55 -6.20
CA LYS A 32 7.68 12.83 -7.60
C LYS A 32 6.64 11.86 -8.12
N GLU A 33 6.73 10.59 -7.71
CA GLU A 33 5.84 9.51 -8.14
C GLU A 33 4.39 9.79 -7.75
N PHE A 34 4.14 10.42 -6.61
CA PHE A 34 2.80 10.85 -6.23
C PHE A 34 2.25 11.93 -7.17
N LYS A 35 3.06 12.92 -7.51
CA LYS A 35 2.67 13.97 -8.46
C LYS A 35 2.38 13.40 -9.84
N ASP A 36 3.19 12.46 -10.29
CA ASP A 36 3.01 11.77 -11.56
C ASP A 36 1.72 10.93 -11.56
N ALA A 37 1.41 10.26 -10.44
CA ALA A 37 0.18 9.50 -10.29
C ALA A 37 -1.08 10.40 -10.37
N LEU A 38 -1.05 11.56 -9.73
CA LEU A 38 -2.14 12.53 -9.84
C LEU A 38 -2.30 13.06 -11.27
N ALA A 39 -1.21 13.35 -11.95
CA ALA A 39 -1.22 13.80 -13.35
C ALA A 39 -1.74 12.73 -14.31
N PHE A 40 -1.49 11.46 -14.02
CA PHE A 40 -2.06 10.34 -14.78
C PHE A 40 -3.57 10.25 -14.65
N ALA A 41 -4.13 10.64 -13.51
CA ALA A 41 -5.57 10.69 -13.24
C ALA A 41 -6.28 9.37 -13.59
N GLY A 42 -5.78 8.25 -13.07
CA GLY A 42 -6.29 6.91 -13.41
C GLY A 42 -7.78 6.72 -13.09
N ASP A 43 -8.46 5.93 -13.90
CA ASP A 43 -9.85 5.54 -13.67
C ASP A 43 -9.98 4.53 -12.53
N VAL A 44 -8.96 3.72 -12.33
CA VAL A 44 -8.83 2.81 -11.20
C VAL A 44 -7.50 3.07 -10.51
N VAL A 45 -7.55 3.28 -9.21
CA VAL A 45 -6.37 3.54 -8.38
C VAL A 45 -6.26 2.43 -7.34
N VAL A 46 -5.10 1.76 -7.30
CA VAL A 46 -4.79 0.75 -6.29
C VAL A 46 -3.71 1.30 -5.38
N ILE A 47 -4.00 1.37 -4.09
CA ILE A 47 -3.08 1.90 -3.08
C ILE A 47 -2.62 0.76 -2.17
N HIS A 48 -1.32 0.53 -2.15
CA HIS A 48 -0.64 -0.39 -1.23
C HIS A 48 0.50 0.37 -0.52
N LEU A 49 0.21 0.95 0.62
CA LEU A 49 1.15 1.72 1.44
C LEU A 49 0.94 1.38 2.91
N GLY A 50 2.03 1.42 3.68
CA GLY A 50 2.01 1.17 5.11
C GLY A 50 3.06 0.19 5.60
N VAL A 51 3.64 -0.66 4.73
CA VAL A 51 4.69 -1.60 5.12
C VAL A 51 5.92 -0.87 5.65
N ASN A 52 6.34 0.20 4.99
CA ASN A 52 7.51 0.98 5.41
C ASN A 52 7.24 1.80 6.68
N ASP A 53 5.99 2.04 6.99
CA ASP A 53 5.57 2.74 8.23
C ASP A 53 5.84 1.91 9.49
N THR A 54 6.11 0.61 9.36
CA THR A 54 6.56 -0.24 10.46
C THR A 54 7.98 0.07 10.94
N ASP A 55 8.68 1.02 10.32
CA ASP A 55 9.99 1.48 10.78
C ASP A 55 9.88 2.11 12.17
N PRO A 56 10.81 1.80 13.09
CA PRO A 56 10.82 2.38 14.44
C PRO A 56 10.88 3.92 14.48
N ARG A 57 11.35 4.55 13.42
CA ARG A 57 11.36 6.02 13.29
C ARG A 57 9.96 6.59 13.00
N ASP A 58 9.06 5.78 12.47
CA ASP A 58 7.79 6.22 11.93
C ASP A 58 6.62 5.84 12.85
N TRP A 59 6.22 4.59 12.89
CA TRP A 59 4.98 4.17 13.53
C TRP A 59 4.86 4.56 15.00
N PRO A 60 5.81 4.24 15.87
CA PRO A 60 5.67 4.54 17.29
C PRO A 60 5.57 6.03 17.58
N ASN A 61 6.08 6.88 16.69
CA ASN A 61 6.08 8.34 16.87
C ASN A 61 4.87 9.03 16.22
N TYR A 62 4.32 8.47 15.13
CA TYR A 62 3.36 9.18 14.29
C TYR A 62 2.09 8.41 13.98
N ARG A 63 1.84 7.28 14.65
CA ARG A 63 0.67 6.41 14.40
C ARG A 63 -0.66 7.16 14.41
N ASP A 64 -0.80 8.16 15.26
CA ASP A 64 -2.04 8.92 15.41
C ASP A 64 -2.42 9.72 14.16
N PHE A 65 -1.48 9.96 13.26
CA PHE A 65 -1.72 10.67 11.99
C PHE A 65 -2.10 9.75 10.82
N PHE A 66 -2.01 8.43 10.98
CA PHE A 66 -2.11 7.49 9.85
C PHE A 66 -3.45 7.57 9.13
N ILE A 67 -4.56 7.55 9.87
CA ILE A 67 -5.90 7.61 9.29
C ILE A 67 -6.12 8.94 8.55
N ALA A 68 -5.75 10.06 9.15
CA ALA A 68 -5.89 11.37 8.52
C ALA A 68 -5.04 11.49 7.26
N ASP A 69 -3.79 11.03 7.31
CA ASP A 69 -2.87 11.06 6.17
C ASP A 69 -3.36 10.16 5.03
N TYR A 70 -3.89 8.98 5.35
CA TYR A 70 -4.44 8.07 4.34
C TYR A 70 -5.68 8.64 3.67
N ARG A 71 -6.57 9.26 4.45
CA ARG A 71 -7.75 9.95 3.89
C ARG A 71 -7.35 11.10 2.98
N ALA A 72 -6.34 11.88 3.35
CA ALA A 72 -5.80 12.94 2.49
C ALA A 72 -5.27 12.40 1.16
N LEU A 73 -4.60 11.25 1.19
CA LEU A 73 -4.14 10.57 -0.02
C LEU A 73 -5.32 10.16 -0.92
N ILE A 74 -6.34 9.51 -0.36
CA ILE A 74 -7.55 9.12 -1.09
C ILE A 74 -8.23 10.36 -1.70
N ASP A 75 -8.40 11.42 -0.93
CA ASP A 75 -9.04 12.65 -1.39
C ASP A 75 -8.26 13.31 -2.53
N SER A 76 -6.93 13.23 -2.50
CA SER A 76 -6.07 13.74 -3.59
C SER A 76 -6.36 13.05 -4.92
N PHE A 77 -6.55 11.73 -4.92
CA PHE A 77 -6.92 10.99 -6.12
C PHE A 77 -8.33 11.31 -6.59
N ARG A 78 -9.27 11.50 -5.66
CA ARG A 78 -10.66 11.91 -6.01
C ARG A 78 -10.72 13.32 -6.60
N VAL A 79 -9.86 14.22 -6.16
CA VAL A 79 -9.75 15.56 -6.76
C VAL A 79 -9.16 15.47 -8.17
N ALA A 80 -8.14 14.64 -8.37
CA ALA A 80 -7.52 14.46 -9.68
C ALA A 80 -8.46 13.81 -10.72
N ASN A 81 -9.27 12.84 -10.28
CA ASN A 81 -10.31 12.23 -11.10
C ASN A 81 -11.52 11.86 -10.21
N PRO A 82 -12.59 12.67 -10.21
CA PRO A 82 -13.78 12.40 -9.37
C PRO A 82 -14.49 11.09 -9.68
N GLU A 83 -14.31 10.53 -10.88
CA GLU A 83 -14.90 9.27 -11.31
C GLU A 83 -14.03 8.05 -11.01
N CYS A 84 -12.87 8.24 -10.37
CA CYS A 84 -11.96 7.13 -10.12
C CYS A 84 -12.54 6.14 -9.11
N ARG A 85 -12.31 4.86 -9.38
CA ARG A 85 -12.55 3.77 -8.45
C ARG A 85 -11.28 3.55 -7.64
N ILE A 86 -11.37 3.62 -6.32
CA ILE A 86 -10.22 3.47 -5.43
C ILE A 86 -10.30 2.13 -4.69
N LEU A 87 -9.24 1.34 -4.78
CA LEU A 87 -9.03 0.13 -4.02
C LEU A 87 -7.84 0.35 -3.09
N ILE A 88 -8.02 0.05 -1.80
CA ILE A 88 -6.91 0.06 -0.87
C ILE A 88 -6.60 -1.36 -0.42
N ALA A 89 -5.33 -1.68 -0.27
CA ALA A 89 -4.88 -3.03 0.01
C ALA A 89 -4.50 -3.21 1.48
N ARG A 90 -4.94 -4.33 2.08
CA ARG A 90 -4.27 -4.86 3.26
C ARG A 90 -2.82 -5.16 2.89
N LEU A 91 -1.92 -4.92 3.82
CA LEU A 91 -0.49 -5.03 3.59
C LEU A 91 -0.07 -6.46 3.25
N THR A 92 0.89 -6.58 2.35
CA THR A 92 1.63 -7.84 2.16
C THR A 92 2.25 -8.26 3.49
N PRO A 93 2.42 -9.57 3.73
CA PRO A 93 3.07 -10.04 4.95
C PRO A 93 4.56 -9.67 4.98
N ILE A 94 5.10 -9.51 6.18
CA ILE A 94 6.54 -9.51 6.42
C ILE A 94 6.88 -10.89 6.97
N ALA A 95 7.81 -11.61 6.33
CA ALA A 95 8.15 -12.95 6.77
C ALA A 95 8.86 -12.93 8.13
N ASP A 96 8.62 -13.96 8.94
CA ASP A 96 9.11 -14.06 10.34
C ASP A 96 10.63 -13.94 10.48
N ARG A 97 11.37 -14.29 9.43
CA ARG A 97 12.83 -14.17 9.41
C ARG A 97 13.36 -12.75 9.25
N HIS A 98 12.48 -11.75 9.08
CA HIS A 98 12.91 -10.37 8.89
C HIS A 98 13.42 -9.78 10.22
N PRO A 99 14.60 -9.13 10.23
CA PRO A 99 15.20 -8.61 11.47
C PRO A 99 14.33 -7.60 12.22
N ARG A 100 13.47 -6.90 11.53
CA ARG A 100 12.54 -5.93 12.14
C ARG A 100 11.56 -6.56 13.14
N PHE A 101 11.26 -7.84 13.03
CA PHE A 101 10.33 -8.48 13.97
C PHE A 101 10.87 -8.56 15.40
N GLU A 102 12.14 -8.42 15.59
CA GLU A 102 12.75 -8.32 16.92
C GLU A 102 12.44 -7.01 17.64
N SER A 103 11.96 -6.00 16.92
CA SER A 103 11.72 -4.64 17.45
C SER A 103 10.24 -4.23 17.56
N GLY A 104 9.32 -5.19 17.67
CA GLY A 104 7.88 -4.88 17.78
C GLY A 104 7.18 -4.64 16.43
N THR A 105 7.85 -4.74 15.33
CA THR A 105 7.31 -4.49 13.98
C THR A 105 6.08 -5.33 13.65
N ARG A 106 5.97 -6.54 14.21
CA ARG A 106 4.80 -7.40 14.02
C ARG A 106 3.55 -6.77 14.58
N ASP A 107 3.60 -6.25 15.80
CA ASP A 107 2.47 -5.59 16.44
C ASP A 107 2.08 -4.32 15.67
N TRP A 108 3.06 -3.56 15.18
CA TRP A 108 2.82 -2.37 14.38
C TRP A 108 2.21 -2.71 13.02
N HIS A 109 2.64 -3.79 12.39
CA HIS A 109 2.03 -4.28 11.16
C HIS A 109 0.55 -4.60 11.38
N ASP A 110 0.21 -5.29 12.46
CA ASP A 110 -1.17 -5.62 12.82
C ASP A 110 -2.00 -4.36 13.11
N GLU A 111 -1.44 -3.38 13.83
CA GLU A 111 -2.10 -2.09 14.07
C GLU A 111 -2.40 -1.37 12.75
N ILE A 112 -1.46 -1.35 11.82
CA ILE A 112 -1.63 -0.73 10.50
C ILE A 112 -2.72 -1.44 9.70
N GLN A 113 -2.76 -2.78 9.73
CA GLN A 113 -3.82 -3.55 9.08
C GLN A 113 -5.21 -3.14 9.57
N LEU A 114 -5.39 -3.03 10.89
CA LEU A 114 -6.65 -2.57 11.47
C LEU A 114 -7.00 -1.14 11.06
N ALA A 115 -6.01 -0.25 11.00
CA ALA A 115 -6.22 1.12 10.53
C ALA A 115 -6.67 1.16 9.06
N ILE A 116 -6.07 0.33 8.20
CA ILE A 116 -6.45 0.23 6.78
C ILE A 116 -7.90 -0.27 6.65
N GLU A 117 -8.29 -1.29 7.40
CA GLU A 117 -9.67 -1.80 7.41
C GLU A 117 -10.67 -0.71 7.85
N THR A 118 -10.31 0.06 8.87
CA THR A 118 -11.10 1.19 9.36
C THR A 118 -11.26 2.26 8.28
N ILE A 119 -10.18 2.62 7.60
CA ILE A 119 -10.19 3.60 6.51
C ILE A 119 -11.10 3.14 5.37
N ALA A 120 -10.99 1.89 4.95
CA ALA A 120 -11.82 1.34 3.88
C ALA A 120 -13.31 1.50 4.19
N LYS A 121 -13.70 1.20 5.41
CA LYS A 121 -15.08 1.30 5.87
C LYS A 121 -15.60 2.73 5.88
N TYR A 122 -14.84 3.67 6.47
CA TYR A 122 -15.31 5.05 6.64
C TYR A 122 -15.11 5.93 5.41
N ALA A 123 -14.09 5.68 4.59
CA ALA A 123 -13.87 6.40 3.34
C ALA A 123 -14.68 5.84 2.17
N GLN A 124 -15.42 4.74 2.37
CA GLN A 124 -16.23 4.07 1.35
C GLN A 124 -15.41 3.70 0.11
N VAL A 125 -14.23 3.14 0.32
CA VAL A 125 -13.37 2.58 -0.71
C VAL A 125 -13.34 1.06 -0.60
N GLN A 126 -13.08 0.38 -1.70
CA GLN A 126 -12.99 -1.07 -1.70
C GLN A 126 -11.68 -1.53 -1.03
N LEU A 127 -11.81 -2.48 -0.12
CA LEU A 127 -10.65 -3.16 0.47
C LEU A 127 -10.33 -4.42 -0.33
N ILE A 128 -9.05 -4.58 -0.69
CA ILE A 128 -8.52 -5.81 -1.25
C ILE A 128 -7.45 -6.40 -0.32
N ASP A 129 -7.22 -7.70 -0.41
CA ASP A 129 -6.32 -8.37 0.51
C ASP A 129 -5.03 -8.84 -0.19
N PHE A 130 -3.92 -8.18 0.13
CA PHE A 130 -2.58 -8.59 -0.32
C PHE A 130 -1.85 -9.44 0.73
N HIS A 131 -2.45 -9.65 1.89
CA HIS A 131 -1.84 -10.43 2.96
C HIS A 131 -2.14 -11.92 2.84
N ALA A 132 -3.42 -12.30 2.88
CA ALA A 132 -3.84 -13.69 2.93
C ALA A 132 -3.33 -14.55 1.77
N PRO A 133 -3.30 -14.08 0.51
CA PRO A 133 -2.80 -14.90 -0.59
C PRO A 133 -1.30 -15.20 -0.54
N LEU A 134 -0.51 -14.38 0.15
CA LEU A 134 0.95 -14.55 0.25
C LEU A 134 1.39 -15.16 1.58
N TYR A 135 0.61 -15.01 2.63
CA TYR A 135 0.98 -15.42 3.98
C TYR A 135 1.41 -16.89 4.09
N PRO A 136 0.74 -17.86 3.41
CA PRO A 136 1.15 -19.26 3.46
C PRO A 136 2.43 -19.56 2.67
N TYR A 137 2.93 -18.61 1.88
CA TYR A 137 4.01 -18.83 0.91
C TYR A 137 5.19 -17.87 1.14
N PRO A 138 5.89 -17.96 2.28
CA PRO A 138 6.98 -17.03 2.62
C PRO A 138 8.16 -17.08 1.62
N PHE A 139 8.30 -18.14 0.84
CA PHE A 139 9.30 -18.23 -0.23
C PHE A 139 9.03 -17.27 -1.40
N MET A 140 7.80 -16.78 -1.56
CA MET A 140 7.48 -15.73 -2.54
C MET A 140 7.95 -14.33 -2.11
N LEU A 141 8.54 -14.21 -0.92
CA LEU A 141 9.13 -13.00 -0.36
C LEU A 141 10.64 -13.23 -0.11
N PRO A 142 11.49 -13.23 -1.15
CA PRO A 142 12.89 -13.65 -1.02
C PRO A 142 13.70 -12.86 0.02
N ASP A 143 13.44 -11.55 0.13
CA ASP A 143 14.05 -10.67 1.13
C ASP A 143 13.18 -10.49 2.38
N ALA A 144 12.19 -11.34 2.56
CA ALA A 144 11.21 -11.33 3.64
C ALA A 144 10.16 -10.20 3.58
N VAL A 145 10.22 -9.31 2.60
CA VAL A 145 9.31 -8.14 2.47
C VAL A 145 8.74 -8.01 1.06
N HIS A 146 9.57 -8.14 0.03
CA HIS A 146 9.17 -7.86 -1.35
C HIS A 146 8.77 -9.14 -2.08
N PRO A 147 7.55 -9.17 -2.68
CA PRO A 147 7.12 -10.28 -3.51
C PRO A 147 8.05 -10.46 -4.72
N ASP A 148 8.36 -11.71 -5.04
CA ASP A 148 9.00 -12.08 -6.29
C ASP A 148 8.00 -12.02 -7.46
N LYS A 149 8.42 -12.51 -8.63
CA LYS A 149 7.57 -12.51 -9.83
C LYS A 149 6.28 -13.33 -9.62
N GLU A 150 6.36 -14.47 -8.95
CA GLU A 150 5.19 -15.31 -8.65
C GLU A 150 4.26 -14.62 -7.64
N GLY A 151 4.80 -14.05 -6.58
CA GLY A 151 4.05 -13.27 -5.61
C GLY A 151 3.37 -12.05 -6.25
N ALA A 152 4.08 -11.35 -7.12
CA ALA A 152 3.51 -10.22 -7.86
C ALA A 152 2.34 -10.65 -8.76
N ALA A 153 2.42 -11.83 -9.38
CA ALA A 153 1.32 -12.37 -10.19
C ALA A 153 0.09 -12.68 -9.34
N VAL A 154 0.28 -13.21 -8.12
CA VAL A 154 -0.81 -13.44 -7.16
C VAL A 154 -1.51 -12.12 -6.80
N LEU A 155 -0.75 -11.06 -6.52
CA LEU A 155 -1.31 -9.75 -6.22
C LEU A 155 -2.05 -9.14 -7.42
N ALA A 156 -1.49 -9.27 -8.62
CA ALA A 156 -2.15 -8.82 -9.85
C ALA A 156 -3.50 -9.50 -10.06
N LYS A 157 -3.57 -10.82 -9.82
CA LYS A 157 -4.83 -11.58 -9.86
C LYS A 157 -5.84 -11.05 -8.83
N THR A 158 -5.41 -10.78 -7.62
CA THR A 158 -6.26 -10.21 -6.56
C THR A 158 -6.90 -8.90 -6.99
N VAL A 159 -6.13 -8.02 -7.62
CA VAL A 159 -6.64 -6.76 -8.17
C VAL A 159 -7.62 -7.00 -9.30
N TYR A 160 -7.27 -7.88 -10.23
CA TYR A 160 -8.11 -8.16 -11.41
C TYR A 160 -9.47 -8.75 -11.03
N GLU A 161 -9.52 -9.61 -10.03
CA GLU A 161 -10.76 -10.24 -9.55
C GLU A 161 -11.62 -9.30 -8.66
N ALA A 162 -11.07 -8.19 -8.25
CA ALA A 162 -11.83 -7.18 -7.49
C ALA A 162 -12.68 -6.30 -8.42
#